data_e63758c25f71c1369b29e9dbce2f749d
#
_entry.id   e63758c25f71c1369b29e9dbce2f749d
#
_cell.length_a   1.000
_cell.length_b   1.000
_cell.length_c   1.000
_cell.angle_alpha   90.00
_cell.angle_beta   90.00
_cell.angle_gamma   90.00
#
_symmetry.space_group_name_H-M   'P 1'
#
loop_
_entity.id
_entity.type
_entity.pdbx_description
1 polymer ?
#
loop_
_entity_poly.entity_id
_entity_poly.type
_entity_poly.pdbx_seq_one_letter_code
_entity_poly.pdbx_strand_id
1 'polypeptide(L)'
;MSVFRIYSEKKPEFAVEAQSVLSDIKTALRLNVDSIRVLNRYDADRLSEEDFKAAVNTVFSEPAVDVVYDKLPELKEGERVFAVEYLPGQFDQRADSCEQCIQILRQGERCRVRNARVYIVSGNITDKEFERLKSYIINPVESREASLDTVDTLDTNYEIPATVATLEGFINLNENGLHAFVDKFGLAMDYDDIKFCQNYFRNTEHRDPTITEIRMIDTYWSDHCRHTTFLTNIDNVSIVTPYIQDTYDMYINVRKELGRTDKPVTLMDLGTIAAKKLKADGLMPDLDESEEINACSVKIKVDIDGEFEDWILMFKNETHNHPTEIEPFGGAATCLGGAIRDPLSGRSYVYQAMRVTGAANPLVPVEDTIAGKLPQRKITVGAANGYSSYGNQIGLATGHVSEVYHPGYVAKRMEIGAVLGAAPAENIRRERPEAGDVVILLGGKTGRDGCGGATGSSKSHTLESLENCGAEVQKGNPPEERKLQRLFRNPEVTRMIKRCNDFGAGGVSVAIGELTDGLIINLNAVPKKYDGLDGTEIAISESQERMAVVIAPEDVDKFMEEAKKENLEATLVADVVD
;
A
#
# COMPACT_ATOMS: atom_id res chain seq x y z
N MET A 1 10.90 23.71 -23.22
CA MET A 1 11.00 22.58 -24.17
C MET A 1 9.58 22.21 -24.54
N SER A 2 9.30 21.78 -25.76
CA SER A 2 7.95 21.40 -26.19
C SER A 2 7.58 20.03 -25.60
N VAL A 3 6.32 19.85 -25.24
CA VAL A 3 5.79 18.54 -24.86
C VAL A 3 5.53 17.73 -26.13
N PHE A 4 6.03 16.52 -26.19
CA PHE A 4 5.75 15.54 -27.23
C PHE A 4 4.58 14.66 -26.82
N ARG A 5 3.68 14.35 -27.76
CA ARG A 5 2.52 13.49 -27.52
C ARG A 5 2.48 12.33 -28.51
N ILE A 6 2.14 11.15 -28.01
CA ILE A 6 1.93 9.93 -28.80
C ILE A 6 0.77 9.12 -28.24
N TYR A 7 0.08 8.39 -29.10
CA TYR A 7 -0.97 7.45 -28.71
C TYR A 7 -0.58 6.04 -29.15
N SER A 8 -0.77 5.06 -28.28
CA SER A 8 -0.53 3.66 -28.57
C SER A 8 -1.82 2.87 -28.31
N GLU A 9 -2.24 2.07 -29.28
CA GLU A 9 -3.45 1.24 -29.23
C GLU A 9 -3.10 -0.21 -29.52
N LYS A 10 -3.63 -1.14 -28.75
CA LYS A 10 -3.49 -2.57 -29.06
C LYS A 10 -4.22 -2.93 -30.36
N LYS A 11 -3.57 -3.70 -31.23
CA LYS A 11 -4.23 -4.29 -32.40
C LYS A 11 -5.44 -5.11 -31.97
N PRO A 12 -6.50 -5.24 -32.78
CA PRO A 12 -7.77 -5.85 -32.38
C PRO A 12 -7.65 -7.21 -31.71
N GLU A 13 -6.74 -8.06 -32.19
CA GLU A 13 -6.48 -9.40 -31.69
C GLU A 13 -5.81 -9.40 -30.30
N PHE A 14 -5.23 -8.28 -29.86
CA PHE A 14 -4.57 -8.10 -28.57
C PHE A 14 -5.30 -7.10 -27.64
N ALA A 15 -6.44 -6.55 -28.09
CA ALA A 15 -7.18 -5.50 -27.38
C ALA A 15 -8.05 -6.05 -26.23
N VAL A 16 -7.48 -6.87 -25.34
CA VAL A 16 -8.18 -7.57 -24.25
C VAL A 16 -8.82 -6.58 -23.28
N GLU A 17 -8.13 -5.47 -22.96
CA GLU A 17 -8.66 -4.42 -22.07
C GLU A 17 -9.93 -3.79 -22.67
N ALA A 18 -9.88 -3.40 -23.94
CA ALA A 18 -11.04 -2.81 -24.62
C ALA A 18 -12.22 -3.77 -24.69
N GLN A 19 -11.97 -5.05 -24.95
CA GLN A 19 -13.01 -6.10 -24.96
C GLN A 19 -13.62 -6.31 -23.58
N SER A 20 -12.81 -6.31 -22.53
CA SER A 20 -13.28 -6.44 -21.14
C SER A 20 -14.15 -5.26 -20.73
N VAL A 21 -13.72 -4.03 -21.02
CA VAL A 21 -14.49 -2.80 -20.76
C VAL A 21 -15.82 -2.82 -21.53
N LEU A 22 -15.79 -3.22 -22.81
CA LEU A 22 -17.02 -3.35 -23.61
C LEU A 22 -18.00 -4.38 -23.02
N SER A 23 -17.46 -5.53 -22.60
CA SER A 23 -18.26 -6.57 -21.94
C SER A 23 -18.92 -6.06 -20.66
N ASP A 24 -18.16 -5.35 -19.82
CA ASP A 24 -18.68 -4.78 -18.57
C ASP A 24 -19.77 -3.72 -18.83
N ILE A 25 -19.58 -2.84 -19.81
CA ILE A 25 -20.57 -1.83 -20.16
C ILE A 25 -21.86 -2.47 -20.66
N LYS A 26 -21.76 -3.50 -21.49
CA LYS A 26 -22.93 -4.24 -21.98
C LYS A 26 -23.65 -5.02 -20.89
N THR A 27 -22.92 -5.65 -20.00
CA THR A 27 -23.51 -6.56 -18.99
C THR A 27 -23.91 -5.83 -17.71
N ALA A 28 -23.05 -4.94 -17.18
CA ALA A 28 -23.28 -4.25 -15.93
C ALA A 28 -24.11 -2.97 -16.10
N LEU A 29 -23.80 -2.15 -17.12
CA LEU A 29 -24.55 -0.92 -17.39
C LEU A 29 -25.73 -1.11 -18.34
N ARG A 30 -25.76 -2.21 -19.08
CA ARG A 30 -26.80 -2.53 -20.08
C ARG A 30 -26.96 -1.44 -21.15
N LEU A 31 -25.83 -0.80 -21.55
CA LEU A 31 -25.82 0.23 -22.57
C LEU A 31 -25.65 -0.37 -23.97
N ASN A 32 -26.25 0.29 -24.96
CA ASN A 32 -26.16 -0.12 -26.36
C ASN A 32 -24.89 0.46 -27.01
N VAL A 33 -23.75 -0.08 -26.62
CA VAL A 33 -22.41 0.25 -27.14
C VAL A 33 -21.97 -0.86 -28.10
N ASP A 34 -21.57 -0.48 -29.31
CA ASP A 34 -21.14 -1.42 -30.35
C ASP A 34 -19.67 -1.83 -30.16
N SER A 35 -18.81 -0.84 -29.97
CA SER A 35 -17.38 -1.04 -29.78
C SER A 35 -16.75 0.00 -28.86
N ILE A 36 -15.63 -0.38 -28.25
CA ILE A 36 -14.77 0.51 -27.48
C ILE A 36 -13.33 0.30 -27.96
N ARG A 37 -12.63 1.41 -28.17
CA ARG A 37 -11.19 1.43 -28.38
C ARG A 37 -10.54 2.07 -27.15
N VAL A 38 -9.41 1.54 -26.71
CA VAL A 38 -8.62 2.05 -25.58
C VAL A 38 -7.23 2.36 -26.07
N LEU A 39 -6.84 3.63 -26.00
CA LEU A 39 -5.52 4.10 -26.37
C LEU A 39 -4.79 4.59 -25.12
N ASN A 40 -3.52 4.28 -24.99
CA ASN A 40 -2.64 4.92 -24.02
C ASN A 40 -2.06 6.20 -24.67
N ARG A 41 -2.33 7.35 -24.07
CA ARG A 41 -1.73 8.63 -24.43
C ARG A 41 -0.51 8.86 -23.56
N TYR A 42 0.60 9.18 -24.15
CA TYR A 42 1.82 9.61 -23.46
C TYR A 42 2.16 11.03 -23.84
N ASP A 43 2.31 11.88 -22.84
CA ASP A 43 2.85 13.22 -22.94
C ASP A 43 4.24 13.21 -22.28
N ALA A 44 5.28 13.64 -23.01
CA ALA A 44 6.66 13.59 -22.55
C ALA A 44 7.38 14.90 -22.79
N ASP A 45 8.16 15.36 -21.78
CA ASP A 45 9.03 16.53 -21.91
C ASP A 45 10.45 16.26 -21.36
N ARG A 46 11.34 17.26 -21.43
CA ARG A 46 12.74 17.16 -20.99
C ARG A 46 13.55 16.10 -21.73
N LEU A 47 13.23 15.88 -23.00
CA LEU A 47 13.98 15.00 -23.88
C LEU A 47 14.07 15.63 -25.29
N SER A 48 15.04 15.16 -26.09
CA SER A 48 15.18 15.58 -27.47
C SER A 48 14.13 14.91 -28.36
N GLU A 49 13.90 15.48 -29.53
CA GLU A 49 13.02 14.85 -30.53
C GLU A 49 13.59 13.51 -31.03
N GLU A 50 14.90 13.34 -31.06
CA GLU A 50 15.58 12.11 -31.43
C GLU A 50 15.32 11.03 -30.37
N ASP A 51 15.50 11.35 -29.06
CA ASP A 51 15.21 10.44 -27.94
C ASP A 51 13.74 10.05 -27.90
N PHE A 52 12.84 11.03 -28.13
CA PHE A 52 11.41 10.75 -28.20
C PHE A 52 11.08 9.76 -29.32
N LYS A 53 11.59 9.98 -30.53
CA LYS A 53 11.39 9.08 -31.68
C LYS A 53 11.96 7.68 -31.41
N ALA A 54 13.10 7.58 -30.76
CA ALA A 54 13.68 6.30 -30.35
C ALA A 54 12.77 5.58 -29.33
N ALA A 55 12.18 6.31 -28.38
CA ALA A 55 11.30 5.77 -27.35
C ALA A 55 9.93 5.28 -27.90
N VAL A 56 9.47 5.81 -29.05
CA VAL A 56 8.15 5.43 -29.61
C VAL A 56 7.99 3.92 -29.75
N ASN A 57 8.96 3.24 -30.34
CA ASN A 57 8.90 1.82 -30.66
C ASN A 57 9.61 0.92 -29.64
N THR A 58 10.16 1.50 -28.57
CA THR A 58 10.93 0.76 -27.56
C THR A 58 10.36 0.90 -26.15
N VAL A 59 9.63 1.99 -25.89
CA VAL A 59 9.07 2.32 -24.56
C VAL A 59 7.57 2.55 -24.62
N PHE A 60 7.08 3.42 -25.54
CA PHE A 60 5.67 3.78 -25.59
C PHE A 60 4.79 2.78 -26.32
N SER A 61 5.39 1.91 -27.13
CA SER A 61 4.67 0.86 -27.87
C SER A 61 5.53 -0.38 -28.10
N GLU A 62 4.85 -1.48 -28.38
CA GLU A 62 5.42 -2.75 -28.84
C GLU A 62 4.93 -2.98 -30.29
N PRO A 63 5.75 -2.77 -31.31
CA PRO A 63 5.32 -2.78 -32.71
C PRO A 63 4.65 -4.08 -33.16
N ALA A 64 4.95 -5.22 -32.49
CA ALA A 64 4.32 -6.49 -32.78
C ALA A 64 2.81 -6.47 -32.51
N VAL A 65 2.38 -5.81 -31.43
CA VAL A 65 1.02 -5.84 -30.89
C VAL A 65 0.31 -4.50 -30.83
N ASP A 66 1.04 -3.39 -31.06
CA ASP A 66 0.52 -2.02 -30.99
C ASP A 66 0.47 -1.35 -32.37
N VAL A 67 -0.43 -0.37 -32.48
CA VAL A 67 -0.47 0.65 -33.52
C VAL A 67 -0.24 2.00 -32.84
N VAL A 68 0.54 2.87 -33.47
CA VAL A 68 0.92 4.18 -32.92
C VAL A 68 0.33 5.30 -33.76
N TYR A 69 -0.09 6.39 -33.12
CA TYR A 69 -0.63 7.57 -33.77
C TYR A 69 0.02 8.83 -33.18
N ASP A 70 0.49 9.73 -34.04
CA ASP A 70 1.06 11.03 -33.66
C ASP A 70 -0.01 12.02 -33.17
N LYS A 71 -1.27 11.78 -33.52
CA LYS A 71 -2.44 12.56 -33.13
C LYS A 71 -3.58 11.62 -32.77
N LEU A 72 -4.54 12.14 -31.99
CA LEU A 72 -5.78 11.41 -31.74
C LEU A 72 -6.40 11.00 -33.10
N PRO A 73 -6.74 9.71 -33.31
CA PRO A 73 -7.40 9.26 -34.52
C PRO A 73 -8.68 10.05 -34.78
N GLU A 74 -8.95 10.35 -36.06
CA GLU A 74 -10.21 11.01 -36.45
C GLU A 74 -11.42 10.16 -36.01
N LEU A 75 -12.34 10.82 -35.35
CA LEU A 75 -13.57 10.18 -34.90
C LEU A 75 -14.53 9.97 -36.08
N LYS A 76 -15.10 8.78 -36.16
CA LYS A 76 -16.16 8.48 -37.11
C LYS A 76 -17.48 9.08 -36.64
N GLU A 77 -18.44 9.18 -37.56
CA GLU A 77 -19.80 9.63 -37.21
C GLU A 77 -20.40 8.72 -36.13
N GLY A 78 -20.89 9.33 -35.05
CA GLY A 78 -21.44 8.61 -33.90
C GLY A 78 -20.43 8.10 -32.88
N GLU A 79 -19.12 8.29 -33.10
CA GLU A 79 -18.11 8.02 -32.08
C GLU A 79 -17.98 9.20 -31.09
N ARG A 80 -17.80 8.83 -29.82
CA ARG A 80 -17.55 9.76 -28.71
C ARG A 80 -16.23 9.43 -28.06
N VAL A 81 -15.54 10.44 -27.51
CA VAL A 81 -14.24 10.28 -26.90
C VAL A 81 -14.16 10.98 -25.56
N PHE A 82 -13.46 10.37 -24.62
CA PHE A 82 -13.00 10.99 -23.38
C PHE A 82 -11.67 10.38 -22.96
N ALA A 83 -10.95 11.07 -22.11
CA ALA A 83 -9.68 10.59 -21.57
C ALA A 83 -9.74 10.56 -20.04
N VAL A 84 -8.98 9.67 -19.44
CA VAL A 84 -8.87 9.50 -17.99
C VAL A 84 -7.40 9.56 -17.58
N GLU A 85 -7.08 10.42 -16.63
CA GLU A 85 -5.75 10.54 -16.04
C GLU A 85 -5.82 10.41 -14.51
N TYR A 86 -4.71 10.05 -13.88
CA TYR A 86 -4.63 10.06 -12.42
C TYR A 86 -4.68 11.48 -11.86
N LEU A 87 -5.22 11.61 -10.64
CA LEU A 87 -5.21 12.86 -9.89
C LEU A 87 -3.76 13.29 -9.59
N PRO A 88 -3.48 14.59 -9.50
CA PRO A 88 -2.18 15.08 -9.06
C PRO A 88 -1.79 14.48 -7.69
N GLY A 89 -0.58 13.95 -7.61
CA GLY A 89 -0.08 13.29 -6.40
C GLY A 89 -0.31 11.78 -6.37
N GLN A 90 -1.14 11.22 -7.24
CA GLN A 90 -1.25 9.77 -7.42
C GLN A 90 -0.04 9.22 -8.17
N PHE A 91 0.45 8.05 -7.76
CA PHE A 91 1.54 7.37 -8.47
C PHE A 91 1.05 6.74 -9.76
N ASP A 92 1.67 7.10 -10.87
CA ASP A 92 1.44 6.51 -12.19
C ASP A 92 2.60 5.57 -12.54
N GLN A 93 2.42 4.27 -12.26
CA GLN A 93 3.42 3.24 -12.53
C GLN A 93 3.83 3.20 -14.02
N ARG A 94 2.89 3.44 -14.94
CA ARG A 94 3.17 3.41 -16.38
C ARG A 94 4.06 4.56 -16.79
N ALA A 95 3.75 5.77 -16.33
CA ALA A 95 4.57 6.96 -16.58
C ALA A 95 5.97 6.81 -15.98
N ASP A 96 6.04 6.37 -14.71
CA ASP A 96 7.31 6.12 -14.01
C ASP A 96 8.20 5.09 -14.73
N SER A 97 7.61 3.99 -15.18
CA SER A 97 8.33 2.96 -15.95
C SER A 97 8.83 3.50 -17.29
N CYS A 98 8.04 4.32 -17.98
CA CYS A 98 8.48 4.96 -19.23
C CYS A 98 9.67 5.89 -18.98
N GLU A 99 9.62 6.72 -17.95
CA GLU A 99 10.72 7.62 -17.57
C GLU A 99 12.01 6.85 -17.29
N GLN A 100 11.93 5.75 -16.53
CA GLN A 100 13.08 4.89 -16.22
C GLN A 100 13.65 4.24 -17.50
N CYS A 101 12.80 3.67 -18.35
CA CYS A 101 13.24 3.06 -19.61
C CYS A 101 13.91 4.06 -20.54
N ILE A 102 13.38 5.28 -20.67
CA ILE A 102 13.99 6.34 -21.49
C ILE A 102 15.32 6.75 -20.87
N GLN A 103 15.42 6.88 -19.55
CA GLN A 103 16.68 7.20 -18.88
C GLN A 103 17.76 6.16 -19.15
N ILE A 104 17.42 4.87 -19.12
CA ILE A 104 18.34 3.77 -19.44
C ILE A 104 18.80 3.86 -20.90
N LEU A 105 17.86 4.10 -21.84
CA LEU A 105 18.17 4.18 -23.27
C LEU A 105 19.15 5.30 -23.60
N ARG A 106 18.96 6.49 -23.04
CA ARG A 106 19.78 7.67 -23.34
C ARG A 106 20.94 7.89 -22.38
N GLN A 107 21.02 7.14 -21.27
CA GLN A 107 22.02 7.28 -20.21
C GLN A 107 22.16 8.74 -19.70
N GLY A 108 21.03 9.44 -19.57
CA GLY A 108 20.97 10.86 -19.22
C GLY A 108 20.10 11.14 -18.01
N GLU A 109 19.74 12.40 -17.84
CA GLU A 109 18.80 12.81 -16.80
C GLU A 109 17.41 12.21 -17.08
N ARG A 110 16.64 11.99 -16.00
CA ARG A 110 15.28 11.48 -16.09
C ARG A 110 14.38 12.50 -16.80
N CYS A 111 13.67 12.07 -17.82
CA CYS A 111 12.61 12.86 -18.47
C CYS A 111 11.35 12.86 -17.60
N ARG A 112 10.33 13.57 -18.02
CA ARG A 112 9.01 13.53 -17.39
C ARG A 112 7.99 12.96 -18.37
N VAL A 113 7.15 12.05 -17.91
CA VAL A 113 6.07 11.44 -18.67
C VAL A 113 4.77 11.55 -17.88
N ARG A 114 3.66 11.81 -18.58
CA ARG A 114 2.30 11.62 -18.08
C ARG A 114 1.58 10.63 -18.96
N ASN A 115 0.76 9.79 -18.37
CA ASN A 115 -0.09 8.86 -19.09
C ASN A 115 -1.57 9.23 -18.91
N ALA A 116 -2.37 9.02 -19.96
CA ALA A 116 -3.82 9.01 -19.87
C ALA A 116 -4.38 7.88 -20.74
N ARG A 117 -5.48 7.28 -20.29
CA ARG A 117 -6.24 6.33 -21.11
C ARG A 117 -7.30 7.09 -21.89
N VAL A 118 -7.33 6.93 -23.20
CA VAL A 118 -8.32 7.53 -24.09
C VAL A 118 -9.30 6.45 -24.54
N TYR A 119 -10.57 6.70 -24.32
CA TYR A 119 -11.67 5.80 -24.68
C TYR A 119 -12.42 6.39 -25.85
N ILE A 120 -12.49 5.67 -26.97
CA ILE A 120 -13.33 5.99 -28.13
C ILE A 120 -14.47 5.00 -28.14
N VAL A 121 -15.70 5.50 -27.98
CA VAL A 121 -16.93 4.71 -27.77
C VAL A 121 -17.81 4.90 -29.00
N SER A 122 -18.22 3.79 -29.62
CA SER A 122 -19.20 3.74 -30.71
C SER A 122 -20.46 3.04 -30.26
N GLY A 123 -21.62 3.59 -30.56
CA GLY A 123 -22.90 3.00 -30.23
C GLY A 123 -24.03 4.03 -30.16
N ASN A 124 -25.26 3.52 -30.14
CA ASN A 124 -26.43 4.37 -30.03
C ASN A 124 -26.78 4.63 -28.55
N ILE A 125 -26.04 5.57 -27.94
CA ILE A 125 -26.22 5.98 -26.55
C ILE A 125 -26.49 7.48 -26.43
N THR A 126 -27.35 7.85 -25.50
CA THR A 126 -27.69 9.24 -25.17
C THR A 126 -26.54 9.93 -24.40
N ASP A 127 -26.60 11.26 -24.29
CA ASP A 127 -25.61 12.00 -23.49
C ASP A 127 -25.63 11.56 -22.02
N LYS A 128 -26.80 11.30 -21.45
CA LYS A 128 -26.95 10.81 -20.09
C LYS A 128 -26.32 9.42 -19.88
N GLU A 129 -26.47 8.55 -20.86
CA GLU A 129 -25.85 7.22 -20.83
C GLU A 129 -24.34 7.30 -20.99
N PHE A 130 -23.86 8.24 -21.80
CA PHE A 130 -22.42 8.49 -21.93
C PHE A 130 -21.82 9.02 -20.63
N GLU A 131 -22.46 9.96 -19.94
CA GLU A 131 -22.00 10.42 -18.62
C GLU A 131 -22.05 9.29 -17.58
N ARG A 132 -23.07 8.42 -17.62
CA ARG A 132 -23.12 7.23 -16.76
C ARG A 132 -21.98 6.25 -17.05
N LEU A 133 -21.61 6.09 -18.31
CA LEU A 133 -20.45 5.29 -18.73
C LEU A 133 -19.15 5.89 -18.18
N LYS A 134 -18.93 7.21 -18.33
CA LYS A 134 -17.77 7.90 -17.77
C LYS A 134 -17.69 7.72 -16.26
N SER A 135 -18.78 7.94 -15.55
CA SER A 135 -18.86 7.77 -14.08
C SER A 135 -18.56 6.32 -13.64
N TYR A 136 -18.87 5.33 -14.46
CA TYR A 136 -18.51 3.95 -14.18
C TYR A 136 -17.02 3.67 -14.37
N ILE A 137 -16.41 4.24 -15.41
CA ILE A 137 -14.96 4.04 -15.71
C ILE A 137 -14.08 4.83 -14.76
N ILE A 138 -14.38 6.11 -14.55
CA ILE A 138 -13.60 7.01 -13.69
C ILE A 138 -13.85 6.67 -12.22
N ASN A 139 -12.77 6.38 -11.50
CA ASN A 139 -12.81 6.30 -10.04
C ASN A 139 -12.36 7.65 -9.46
N PRO A 140 -13.26 8.46 -8.87
CA PRO A 140 -12.94 9.82 -8.43
C PRO A 140 -11.91 9.88 -7.31
N VAL A 141 -11.67 8.77 -6.61
CA VAL A 141 -10.65 8.67 -5.55
C VAL A 141 -9.23 8.79 -6.12
N GLU A 142 -9.01 8.30 -7.34
CA GLU A 142 -7.67 8.20 -7.94
C GLU A 142 -7.54 8.91 -9.29
N SER A 143 -8.64 9.16 -9.99
CA SER A 143 -8.62 9.60 -11.38
C SER A 143 -9.70 10.63 -11.71
N ARG A 144 -9.50 11.33 -12.81
CA ARG A 144 -10.42 12.34 -13.35
C ARG A 144 -10.46 12.28 -14.86
N GLU A 145 -11.46 12.96 -15.44
CA GLU A 145 -11.46 13.22 -16.88
C GLU A 145 -10.31 14.15 -17.25
N ALA A 146 -9.52 13.75 -18.24
CA ALA A 146 -8.38 14.51 -18.74
C ALA A 146 -8.77 15.35 -19.96
N SER A 147 -8.20 16.57 -20.10
CA SER A 147 -8.31 17.31 -21.34
C SER A 147 -7.69 16.54 -22.50
N LEU A 148 -8.31 16.64 -23.68
CA LEU A 148 -7.75 16.12 -24.93
C LEU A 148 -6.76 17.10 -25.58
N ASP A 149 -6.74 18.35 -25.14
CA ASP A 149 -5.84 19.37 -25.66
C ASP A 149 -4.38 19.07 -25.30
N THR A 150 -3.46 19.57 -26.12
CA THR A 150 -2.04 19.52 -25.82
C THR A 150 -1.69 20.54 -24.74
N VAL A 151 -0.69 20.21 -23.92
CA VAL A 151 -0.16 21.09 -22.88
C VAL A 151 1.23 21.57 -23.26
N ASP A 152 1.59 22.78 -22.85
CA ASP A 152 2.89 23.37 -23.16
C ASP A 152 4.01 22.90 -22.24
N THR A 153 3.65 22.41 -21.04
CA THR A 153 4.59 21.89 -20.04
C THR A 153 3.93 20.81 -19.18
N LEU A 154 4.72 19.86 -18.73
CA LEU A 154 4.32 18.88 -17.71
C LEU A 154 4.73 19.33 -16.30
N ASP A 155 5.36 20.50 -16.17
CA ASP A 155 5.73 21.03 -14.86
C ASP A 155 4.49 21.31 -14.00
N THR A 156 4.55 20.83 -12.78
CA THR A 156 3.61 21.18 -11.72
C THR A 156 4.32 22.14 -10.78
N ASN A 157 3.78 23.34 -10.64
CA ASN A 157 4.28 24.29 -9.64
C ASN A 157 3.74 23.84 -8.29
N TYR A 158 4.56 23.14 -7.50
CA TYR A 158 4.30 22.87 -6.10
C TYR A 158 4.89 24.00 -5.26
N GLU A 159 4.09 24.54 -4.33
CA GLU A 159 4.64 25.30 -3.23
C GLU A 159 5.50 24.35 -2.38
N ILE A 160 6.77 24.73 -2.13
CA ILE A 160 7.67 23.94 -1.29
C ILE A 160 7.47 24.42 0.16
N PRO A 161 6.88 23.59 1.04
CA PRO A 161 6.70 23.97 2.44
C PRO A 161 8.06 24.17 3.11
N ALA A 162 8.24 25.30 3.77
CA ALA A 162 9.50 25.64 4.46
C ALA A 162 9.56 25.05 5.88
N THR A 163 8.41 24.93 6.55
CA THR A 163 8.29 24.48 7.95
C THR A 163 6.97 23.76 8.16
N VAL A 164 6.89 23.00 9.26
CA VAL A 164 5.61 22.47 9.77
C VAL A 164 4.98 23.43 10.77
N ALA A 165 3.65 23.50 10.78
CA ALA A 165 2.93 24.41 11.68
C ALA A 165 3.00 23.93 13.14
N THR A 166 3.28 24.85 14.07
CA THR A 166 3.06 24.64 15.49
C THR A 166 1.59 24.94 15.82
N LEU A 167 0.99 24.13 16.67
CA LEU A 167 -0.42 24.22 17.06
C LEU A 167 -0.56 25.16 18.26
N GLU A 168 -0.35 26.44 18.01
CA GLU A 168 -0.30 27.49 19.02
C GLU A 168 -1.51 27.49 19.97
N GLY A 169 -1.25 27.43 21.27
CA GLY A 169 -2.25 27.45 22.34
C GLY A 169 -2.83 26.06 22.65
N PHE A 170 -2.39 24.98 22.01
CA PHE A 170 -2.88 23.62 22.25
C PHE A 170 -2.81 23.23 23.72
N ILE A 171 -1.68 23.49 24.40
CA ILE A 171 -1.50 23.14 25.82
C ILE A 171 -2.45 23.86 26.75
N ASN A 172 -3.12 24.95 26.30
CA ASN A 172 -4.03 25.79 27.08
C ASN A 172 -5.51 25.56 26.71
N LEU A 173 -5.83 24.68 25.76
CA LEU A 173 -7.22 24.39 25.38
C LEU A 173 -8.00 23.85 26.60
N ASN A 174 -9.23 24.31 26.74
CA ASN A 174 -10.19 23.71 27.66
C ASN A 174 -10.88 22.47 27.01
N GLU A 175 -11.75 21.83 27.77
CA GLU A 175 -12.47 20.61 27.31
C GLU A 175 -13.19 20.82 25.96
N ASN A 176 -13.98 21.90 25.83
CA ASN A 176 -14.66 22.19 24.55
C ASN A 176 -13.67 22.46 23.41
N GLY A 177 -12.54 23.11 23.73
CA GLY A 177 -11.45 23.34 22.77
C GLY A 177 -10.81 22.04 22.29
N LEU A 178 -10.63 21.05 23.16
CA LEU A 178 -10.08 19.75 22.79
C LEU A 178 -11.06 18.94 21.92
N HIS A 179 -12.37 18.94 22.24
CA HIS A 179 -13.38 18.33 21.38
C HIS A 179 -13.38 18.96 19.98
N ALA A 180 -13.44 20.29 19.92
CA ALA A 180 -13.40 21.00 18.64
C ALA A 180 -12.09 20.75 17.86
N PHE A 181 -10.98 20.51 18.57
CA PHE A 181 -9.69 20.17 17.97
C PHE A 181 -9.73 18.79 17.32
N VAL A 182 -10.22 17.77 18.03
CA VAL A 182 -10.39 16.40 17.48
C VAL A 182 -11.28 16.41 16.24
N ASP A 183 -12.42 17.11 16.31
CA ASP A 183 -13.35 17.22 15.18
C ASP A 183 -12.71 17.97 14.00
N LYS A 184 -12.06 19.10 14.24
CA LYS A 184 -11.42 19.92 13.20
C LYS A 184 -10.37 19.16 12.41
N PHE A 185 -9.56 18.36 13.10
CA PHE A 185 -8.48 17.61 12.49
C PHE A 185 -8.90 16.18 12.10
N GLY A 186 -10.12 15.76 12.41
CA GLY A 186 -10.64 14.43 12.12
C GLY A 186 -9.76 13.33 12.69
N LEU A 187 -9.34 13.47 13.95
CA LEU A 187 -8.43 12.52 14.59
C LEU A 187 -9.10 11.19 14.90
N ALA A 188 -8.30 10.12 14.94
CA ALA A 188 -8.72 8.81 15.45
C ALA A 188 -8.72 8.76 16.99
N MET A 189 -7.94 9.63 17.64
CA MET A 189 -7.91 9.82 19.09
C MET A 189 -9.26 10.34 19.60
N ASP A 190 -9.69 9.83 20.75
CA ASP A 190 -10.83 10.37 21.50
C ASP A 190 -10.42 11.54 22.44
N TYR A 191 -11.38 12.02 23.24
CA TYR A 191 -11.14 13.12 24.17
C TYR A 191 -10.08 12.77 25.22
N ASP A 192 -10.12 11.58 25.78
CA ASP A 192 -9.19 11.19 26.84
C ASP A 192 -7.77 11.00 26.29
N ASP A 193 -7.64 10.49 25.08
CA ASP A 193 -6.38 10.36 24.36
C ASP A 193 -5.75 11.74 24.09
N ILE A 194 -6.50 12.67 23.50
CA ILE A 194 -5.96 14.00 23.20
C ILE A 194 -5.67 14.81 24.46
N LYS A 195 -6.42 14.62 25.52
CA LYS A 195 -6.16 15.21 26.83
C LYS A 195 -4.90 14.66 27.47
N PHE A 196 -4.64 13.36 27.31
CA PHE A 196 -3.39 12.74 27.73
C PHE A 196 -2.20 13.38 26.99
N CYS A 197 -2.28 13.53 25.67
CA CYS A 197 -1.28 14.21 24.86
C CYS A 197 -1.08 15.66 25.30
N GLN A 198 -2.17 16.41 25.54
CA GLN A 198 -2.09 17.78 26.05
C GLN A 198 -1.32 17.86 27.37
N ASN A 199 -1.60 16.94 28.29
CA ASN A 199 -0.90 16.90 29.57
C ASN A 199 0.59 16.58 29.41
N TYR A 200 0.95 15.71 28.50
CA TYR A 200 2.35 15.42 28.19
C TYR A 200 3.07 16.66 27.66
N PHE A 201 2.55 17.31 26.64
CA PHE A 201 3.16 18.52 26.06
C PHE A 201 3.22 19.67 27.06
N ARG A 202 2.19 19.82 27.93
CA ARG A 202 2.17 20.85 28.97
C ARG A 202 3.18 20.58 30.09
N ASN A 203 3.25 19.34 30.59
CA ASN A 203 3.96 19.04 31.85
C ASN A 203 5.37 18.48 31.64
N THR A 204 5.64 17.88 30.46
CA THR A 204 6.93 17.23 30.14
C THR A 204 7.70 18.03 29.09
N GLU A 205 7.07 18.34 27.96
CA GLU A 205 7.71 19.08 26.87
C GLU A 205 7.72 20.60 27.10
N HIS A 206 6.77 21.13 27.89
CA HIS A 206 6.60 22.57 28.17
C HIS A 206 6.46 23.45 26.91
N ARG A 207 5.86 22.93 25.87
CA ARG A 207 5.64 23.61 24.58
C ARG A 207 4.38 23.12 23.90
N ASP A 208 3.91 23.86 22.91
CA ASP A 208 2.89 23.40 22.00
C ASP A 208 3.49 22.36 21.00
N PRO A 209 2.73 21.33 20.59
CA PRO A 209 3.16 20.38 19.57
C PRO A 209 3.10 20.97 18.17
N THR A 210 3.84 20.37 17.25
CA THR A 210 3.64 20.56 15.81
C THR A 210 2.47 19.70 15.33
N ILE A 211 1.91 20.05 14.16
CA ILE A 211 0.88 19.22 13.53
C ILE A 211 1.42 17.82 13.17
N THR A 212 2.70 17.72 12.82
CA THR A 212 3.37 16.45 12.54
C THR A 212 3.36 15.53 13.75
N GLU A 213 3.74 16.04 14.93
CA GLU A 213 3.74 15.26 16.17
C GLU A 213 2.34 14.72 16.51
N ILE A 214 1.31 15.57 16.41
CA ILE A 214 -0.07 15.14 16.67
C ILE A 214 -0.53 14.09 15.66
N ARG A 215 -0.23 14.25 14.37
CA ARG A 215 -0.58 13.28 13.34
C ARG A 215 0.14 11.95 13.50
N MET A 216 1.42 11.98 13.88
CA MET A 216 2.18 10.76 14.18
C MET A 216 1.57 10.01 15.36
N ILE A 217 1.27 10.72 16.46
CA ILE A 217 0.63 10.14 17.65
C ILE A 217 -0.75 9.58 17.27
N ASP A 218 -1.56 10.31 16.52
CA ASP A 218 -2.88 9.89 16.06
C ASP A 218 -2.83 8.60 15.24
N THR A 219 -1.79 8.44 14.40
CA THR A 219 -1.56 7.22 13.64
C THR A 219 -1.33 6.02 14.57
N TYR A 220 -0.47 6.15 15.57
CA TYR A 220 -0.25 5.12 16.58
C TYR A 220 -1.50 4.85 17.44
N TRP A 221 -2.36 5.85 17.65
CA TRP A 221 -3.61 5.73 18.40
C TRP A 221 -4.78 5.17 17.59
N SER A 222 -4.64 5.03 16.29
CA SER A 222 -5.68 4.44 15.44
C SER A 222 -5.97 2.98 15.84
N ASP A 223 -7.19 2.52 15.61
CA ASP A 223 -7.55 1.11 15.86
C ASP A 223 -6.72 0.14 14.99
N HIS A 224 -6.26 0.60 13.83
CA HIS A 224 -5.36 -0.14 12.96
C HIS A 224 -4.05 -0.55 13.68
N CYS A 225 -3.43 0.36 14.43
CA CYS A 225 -2.18 0.09 15.14
C CYS A 225 -2.40 -0.48 16.55
N ARG A 226 -3.40 0.00 17.27
CA ARG A 226 -3.66 -0.38 18.69
C ARG A 226 -4.57 -1.58 18.86
N HIS A 227 -5.36 -1.96 17.86
CA HIS A 227 -6.35 -3.03 17.92
C HIS A 227 -7.35 -2.88 19.07
N THR A 228 -7.78 -1.66 19.40
CA THR A 228 -8.64 -1.34 20.54
C THR A 228 -9.97 -2.07 20.48
N THR A 229 -10.54 -2.27 19.29
CA THR A 229 -11.76 -3.06 19.10
C THR A 229 -11.59 -4.51 19.58
N PHE A 230 -10.46 -5.15 19.27
CA PHE A 230 -10.15 -6.51 19.74
C PHE A 230 -9.77 -6.58 21.22
N LEU A 231 -9.35 -5.46 21.79
CA LEU A 231 -8.99 -5.34 23.22
C LEU A 231 -10.14 -4.84 24.10
N THR A 232 -11.33 -4.60 23.53
CA THR A 232 -12.53 -4.25 24.31
C THR A 232 -12.80 -5.31 25.37
N ASN A 233 -13.02 -4.85 26.62
CA ASN A 233 -13.33 -5.73 27.74
C ASN A 233 -14.72 -6.35 27.57
N ILE A 234 -14.81 -7.65 27.76
CA ILE A 234 -16.05 -8.42 27.74
C ILE A 234 -16.42 -8.75 29.17
N ASP A 235 -17.34 -7.99 29.75
CA ASP A 235 -17.73 -8.13 31.17
C ASP A 235 -18.82 -9.17 31.37
N ASN A 236 -19.74 -9.29 30.40
CA ASN A 236 -20.88 -10.18 30.49
C ASN A 236 -20.99 -11.07 29.26
N VAL A 237 -21.12 -12.38 29.50
CA VAL A 237 -21.29 -13.38 28.46
C VAL A 237 -22.56 -14.15 28.70
N SER A 238 -23.43 -14.26 27.70
CA SER A 238 -24.65 -15.08 27.72
C SER A 238 -24.69 -15.96 26.48
N ILE A 239 -24.61 -17.27 26.69
CA ILE A 239 -24.57 -18.29 25.63
C ILE A 239 -25.75 -19.22 25.79
N VAL A 240 -26.58 -19.34 24.74
CA VAL A 240 -27.77 -20.20 24.75
C VAL A 240 -27.50 -21.59 24.15
N THR A 241 -26.41 -21.75 23.43
CA THR A 241 -26.05 -22.98 22.73
C THR A 241 -25.10 -23.81 23.63
N PRO A 242 -25.49 -25.01 24.08
CA PRO A 242 -24.72 -25.76 25.08
C PRO A 242 -23.26 -26.03 24.70
N TYR A 243 -23.00 -26.53 23.51
CA TYR A 243 -21.62 -26.83 23.08
C TYR A 243 -20.73 -25.58 22.96
N ILE A 244 -21.32 -24.40 22.71
CA ILE A 244 -20.56 -23.12 22.72
C ILE A 244 -20.28 -22.72 24.18
N GLN A 245 -21.25 -22.93 25.08
CA GLN A 245 -21.02 -22.70 26.51
C GLN A 245 -19.88 -23.60 27.05
N ASP A 246 -19.89 -24.89 26.70
CA ASP A 246 -18.82 -25.82 27.07
C ASP A 246 -17.44 -25.34 26.57
N THR A 247 -17.38 -24.82 25.35
CA THR A 247 -16.15 -24.26 24.77
C THR A 247 -15.70 -23.01 25.50
N TYR A 248 -16.64 -22.13 25.87
CA TYR A 248 -16.33 -20.94 26.66
C TYR A 248 -15.83 -21.31 28.08
N ASP A 249 -16.43 -22.29 28.72
CA ASP A 249 -15.98 -22.79 30.01
C ASP A 249 -14.58 -23.41 29.93
N MET A 250 -14.28 -24.11 28.84
CA MET A 250 -12.91 -24.58 28.55
C MET A 250 -11.94 -23.44 28.43
N TYR A 251 -12.29 -22.38 27.70
CA TYR A 251 -11.48 -21.15 27.58
C TYR A 251 -11.18 -20.53 28.95
N ILE A 252 -12.20 -20.38 29.82
CA ILE A 252 -12.03 -19.84 31.18
C ILE A 252 -11.10 -20.74 32.04
N ASN A 253 -11.18 -22.07 31.89
CA ASN A 253 -10.29 -22.98 32.57
C ASN A 253 -8.84 -22.87 32.10
N VAL A 254 -8.62 -22.77 30.75
CA VAL A 254 -7.29 -22.56 30.19
C VAL A 254 -6.67 -21.24 30.67
N ARG A 255 -7.46 -20.19 30.82
CA ARG A 255 -6.99 -18.91 31.41
C ARG A 255 -6.46 -19.12 32.85
N LYS A 256 -7.16 -19.94 33.68
CA LYS A 256 -6.70 -20.25 35.04
C LYS A 256 -5.40 -21.05 35.02
N GLU A 257 -5.30 -22.06 34.16
CA GLU A 257 -4.08 -22.86 33.99
C GLU A 257 -2.87 -22.00 33.58
N LEU A 258 -3.09 -20.99 32.75
CA LEU A 258 -2.06 -20.05 32.28
C LEU A 258 -1.82 -18.88 33.24
N GLY A 259 -2.44 -18.83 34.42
CA GLY A 259 -2.28 -17.72 35.37
C GLY A 259 -2.76 -16.36 34.86
N ARG A 260 -3.83 -16.34 34.02
CA ARG A 260 -4.35 -15.15 33.37
C ARG A 260 -5.68 -14.65 33.92
N THR A 261 -6.03 -15.01 35.15
CA THR A 261 -7.33 -14.66 35.76
C THR A 261 -7.52 -13.17 35.99
N ASP A 262 -6.44 -12.44 36.21
CA ASP A 262 -6.37 -10.97 36.38
C ASP A 262 -6.28 -10.18 35.09
N LYS A 263 -6.14 -10.83 33.94
CA LYS A 263 -6.22 -10.16 32.65
C LYS A 263 -7.68 -10.03 32.19
N PRO A 264 -8.07 -9.00 31.45
CA PRO A 264 -9.43 -8.88 30.93
C PRO A 264 -9.76 -10.00 29.93
N VAL A 265 -11.03 -10.36 29.83
CA VAL A 265 -11.55 -11.17 28.71
C VAL A 265 -11.74 -10.24 27.53
N THR A 266 -11.09 -10.53 26.40
CA THR A 266 -11.17 -9.75 25.17
C THR A 266 -11.22 -10.69 23.96
N LEU A 267 -11.62 -10.18 22.79
CA LEU A 267 -11.55 -10.95 21.54
C LEU A 267 -10.12 -11.37 21.20
N MET A 268 -9.14 -10.52 21.49
CA MET A 268 -7.72 -10.84 21.31
C MET A 268 -7.27 -12.00 22.21
N ASP A 269 -7.71 -12.01 23.47
CA ASP A 269 -7.39 -13.11 24.38
C ASP A 269 -8.04 -14.42 23.93
N LEU A 270 -9.33 -14.38 23.54
CA LEU A 270 -10.04 -15.53 22.96
C LEU A 270 -9.32 -16.08 21.71
N GLY A 271 -8.92 -15.21 20.80
CA GLY A 271 -8.26 -15.59 19.54
C GLY A 271 -6.85 -16.17 19.72
N THR A 272 -6.14 -15.80 20.80
CA THR A 272 -4.74 -16.18 21.01
C THR A 272 -4.52 -17.23 22.10
N ILE A 273 -5.55 -17.57 22.88
CA ILE A 273 -5.39 -18.43 24.07
C ILE A 273 -4.94 -19.86 23.72
N ALA A 274 -5.41 -20.40 22.59
CA ALA A 274 -5.04 -21.74 22.15
C ALA A 274 -3.54 -21.83 21.85
N ALA A 275 -2.98 -20.87 21.12
CA ALA A 275 -1.54 -20.81 20.85
C ALA A 275 -0.72 -20.67 22.13
N LYS A 276 -1.17 -19.82 23.08
CA LYS A 276 -0.53 -19.68 24.40
C LYS A 276 -0.52 -20.98 25.19
N LYS A 277 -1.62 -21.75 25.14
CA LYS A 277 -1.72 -23.05 25.80
C LYS A 277 -0.80 -24.08 25.16
N LEU A 278 -0.83 -24.21 23.82
CA LEU A 278 0.04 -25.14 23.11
C LEU A 278 1.52 -24.85 23.38
N LYS A 279 1.89 -23.57 23.42
CA LYS A 279 3.25 -23.15 23.78
C LYS A 279 3.61 -23.55 25.21
N ALA A 280 2.74 -23.27 26.20
CA ALA A 280 2.95 -23.62 27.60
C ALA A 280 3.08 -25.13 27.80
N ASP A 281 2.39 -25.92 26.99
CA ASP A 281 2.44 -27.40 27.01
C ASP A 281 3.67 -27.96 26.26
N GLY A 282 4.53 -27.10 25.67
CA GLY A 282 5.70 -27.52 24.91
C GLY A 282 5.39 -28.19 23.57
N LEU A 283 4.19 -27.95 23.01
CA LEU A 283 3.74 -28.53 21.73
C LEU A 283 4.12 -27.67 20.51
N MET A 284 4.89 -26.59 20.72
CA MET A 284 5.39 -25.71 19.67
C MET A 284 6.91 -25.53 19.76
N PRO A 285 7.71 -26.62 19.73
CA PRO A 285 9.17 -26.55 19.94
C PRO A 285 9.91 -25.86 18.80
N ASP A 286 9.31 -25.89 17.59
CA ASP A 286 9.92 -25.33 16.39
C ASP A 286 9.52 -23.86 16.15
N LEU A 287 8.69 -23.27 17.02
CA LEU A 287 8.37 -21.84 16.91
C LEU A 287 9.65 -21.03 17.09
N ASP A 288 9.93 -20.20 16.10
CA ASP A 288 11.07 -19.30 16.15
C ASP A 288 10.65 -17.99 16.82
N GLU A 289 11.27 -17.70 17.96
CA GLU A 289 10.94 -16.54 18.80
C GLU A 289 12.09 -15.54 18.80
N SER A 290 11.76 -14.28 18.54
CA SER A 290 12.71 -13.16 18.66
C SER A 290 11.96 -11.89 19.08
N GLU A 291 12.69 -10.82 19.38
CA GLU A 291 12.09 -9.50 19.60
C GLU A 291 11.57 -8.87 18.30
N GLU A 292 12.03 -9.36 17.15
CA GLU A 292 11.65 -8.91 15.83
C GLU A 292 10.60 -9.88 15.26
N ILE A 293 9.32 -9.49 15.31
CA ILE A 293 8.18 -10.34 14.94
C ILE A 293 7.42 -9.67 13.80
N ASN A 294 7.84 -9.94 12.56
CA ASN A 294 7.16 -9.42 11.37
C ASN A 294 6.29 -10.49 10.68
N ALA A 295 6.59 -11.77 10.90
CA ALA A 295 5.86 -12.92 10.36
C ALA A 295 5.88 -14.08 11.36
N CYS A 296 4.94 -15.02 11.23
CA CYS A 296 5.03 -16.28 11.96
C CYS A 296 6.20 -17.10 11.43
N SER A 297 7.17 -17.38 12.29
CA SER A 297 8.44 -18.02 11.91
C SER A 297 8.59 -19.38 12.58
N VAL A 298 8.97 -20.40 11.79
CA VAL A 298 9.13 -21.78 12.24
C VAL A 298 10.49 -22.33 11.78
N LYS A 299 11.20 -22.97 12.69
CA LYS A 299 12.46 -23.68 12.39
C LYS A 299 12.16 -24.96 11.64
N ILE A 300 12.83 -25.14 10.51
CA ILE A 300 12.68 -26.35 9.67
C ILE A 300 14.04 -26.89 9.25
N LYS A 301 14.07 -28.15 8.85
CA LYS A 301 15.21 -28.79 8.18
C LYS A 301 14.89 -28.91 6.70
N VAL A 302 15.79 -28.43 5.85
CA VAL A 302 15.67 -28.52 4.40
C VAL A 302 16.76 -29.46 3.88
N ASP A 303 16.36 -30.45 3.09
CA ASP A 303 17.28 -31.35 2.43
C ASP A 303 17.78 -30.70 1.13
N ILE A 304 19.08 -30.42 1.09
CA ILE A 304 19.76 -29.89 -0.10
C ILE A 304 20.75 -30.96 -0.59
N ASP A 305 20.40 -31.65 -1.63
CA ASP A 305 21.24 -32.70 -2.24
C ASP A 305 21.70 -33.80 -1.25
N GLY A 306 20.90 -34.11 -0.22
CA GLY A 306 21.18 -35.11 0.81
C GLY A 306 21.82 -34.57 2.08
N GLU A 307 22.14 -33.28 2.14
CA GLU A 307 22.61 -32.58 3.34
C GLU A 307 21.46 -31.76 3.94
N PHE A 308 21.27 -31.87 5.28
CA PHE A 308 20.23 -31.13 5.97
C PHE A 308 20.73 -29.78 6.48
N GLU A 309 20.08 -28.72 6.02
CA GLU A 309 20.34 -27.36 6.49
C GLU A 309 19.24 -26.87 7.45
N ASP A 310 19.63 -26.01 8.40
CA ASP A 310 18.70 -25.29 9.27
C ASP A 310 18.14 -24.06 8.53
N TRP A 311 16.82 -24.01 8.40
CA TRP A 311 16.12 -22.91 7.75
C TRP A 311 15.03 -22.35 8.66
N ILE A 312 14.62 -21.11 8.41
CA ILE A 312 13.44 -20.50 8.97
C ILE A 312 12.38 -20.37 7.86
N LEU A 313 11.24 -21.01 8.06
CA LEU A 313 10.04 -20.83 7.24
C LEU A 313 9.20 -19.72 7.85
N MET A 314 8.77 -18.77 7.04
CA MET A 314 7.95 -17.63 7.45
C MET A 314 6.62 -17.64 6.73
N PHE A 315 5.55 -17.45 7.49
CA PHE A 315 4.19 -17.27 6.99
C PHE A 315 3.68 -15.91 7.42
N LYS A 316 3.20 -15.14 6.45
CA LYS A 316 2.49 -13.87 6.68
C LYS A 316 1.17 -13.88 5.94
N ASN A 317 0.14 -13.38 6.59
CA ASN A 317 -1.09 -12.97 5.93
C ASN A 317 -1.32 -11.48 6.20
N GLU A 318 -1.71 -10.76 5.17
CA GLU A 318 -2.01 -9.34 5.20
C GLU A 318 -3.47 -9.11 4.86
N THR A 319 -4.15 -8.28 5.65
CA THR A 319 -5.50 -7.81 5.32
C THR A 319 -5.43 -6.37 4.83
N HIS A 320 -5.97 -6.11 3.65
CA HIS A 320 -5.88 -4.81 3.00
C HIS A 320 -7.27 -4.35 2.51
N ASN A 321 -8.21 -4.28 3.46
CA ASN A 321 -9.64 -4.13 3.18
C ASN A 321 -10.00 -2.74 2.67
N HIS A 322 -9.63 -1.69 3.42
CA HIS A 322 -9.99 -0.31 3.10
C HIS A 322 -9.38 0.19 1.79
N PRO A 323 -8.07 0.07 1.53
CA PRO A 323 -7.50 0.47 0.26
C PRO A 323 -8.11 -0.26 -0.95
N THR A 324 -8.42 -1.56 -0.80
CA THR A 324 -9.06 -2.35 -1.85
C THR A 324 -10.52 -1.94 -2.10
N GLU A 325 -11.23 -1.48 -1.07
CA GLU A 325 -12.61 -0.98 -1.21
C GLU A 325 -12.67 0.32 -2.01
N ILE A 326 -11.72 1.23 -1.82
CA ILE A 326 -11.72 2.56 -2.46
C ILE A 326 -11.01 2.58 -3.82
N GLU A 327 -9.92 1.81 -3.97
CA GLU A 327 -9.19 1.63 -5.23
C GLU A 327 -8.77 0.15 -5.35
N PRO A 328 -9.61 -0.69 -5.98
CA PRO A 328 -9.48 -2.14 -5.91
C PRO A 328 -8.20 -2.70 -6.52
N PHE A 329 -7.72 -2.11 -7.62
CA PHE A 329 -6.53 -2.60 -8.31
C PHE A 329 -5.26 -2.38 -7.47
N GLY A 330 -5.00 -1.14 -7.07
CA GLY A 330 -3.83 -0.79 -6.26
C GLY A 330 -3.92 -1.38 -4.86
N GLY A 331 -5.10 -1.34 -4.23
CA GLY A 331 -5.29 -1.91 -2.90
C GLY A 331 -4.99 -3.41 -2.83
N ALA A 332 -5.45 -4.20 -3.80
CA ALA A 332 -5.13 -5.62 -3.84
C ALA A 332 -3.68 -5.89 -4.27
N ALA A 333 -3.10 -5.05 -5.14
CA ALA A 333 -1.70 -5.12 -5.50
C ALA A 333 -0.79 -4.90 -4.28
N THR A 334 -1.05 -3.85 -3.51
CA THR A 334 -0.28 -3.51 -2.30
C THR A 334 -0.53 -4.48 -1.15
N CYS A 335 -1.69 -5.14 -1.10
CA CYS A 335 -1.93 -6.27 -0.20
C CYS A 335 -0.88 -7.37 -0.38
N LEU A 336 -0.57 -7.75 -1.62
CA LEU A 336 0.49 -8.72 -1.89
C LEU A 336 1.87 -8.14 -1.58
N GLY A 337 2.15 -6.89 -1.95
CA GLY A 337 3.41 -6.22 -1.69
C GLY A 337 3.75 -6.17 -0.19
N GLY A 338 2.81 -5.73 0.66
CA GLY A 338 2.97 -5.72 2.11
C GLY A 338 3.20 -7.11 2.68
N ALA A 339 2.38 -8.10 2.24
CA ALA A 339 2.57 -9.48 2.66
C ALA A 339 3.98 -10.02 2.34
N ILE A 340 4.59 -9.60 1.23
CA ILE A 340 5.95 -10.00 0.85
C ILE A 340 7.01 -9.33 1.74
N ARG A 341 6.86 -8.03 2.00
CA ARG A 341 7.88 -7.25 2.72
C ARG A 341 8.05 -7.66 4.18
N ASP A 342 7.02 -8.16 4.84
CA ASP A 342 7.14 -8.66 6.20
C ASP A 342 8.12 -9.84 6.34
N PRO A 343 8.02 -10.93 5.54
CA PRO A 343 9.06 -11.95 5.52
C PRO A 343 10.43 -11.44 5.04
N LEU A 344 10.48 -10.45 4.13
CA LEU A 344 11.74 -9.79 3.79
C LEU A 344 12.36 -9.10 5.00
N SER A 345 11.55 -8.42 5.84
CA SER A 345 12.01 -7.87 7.11
C SER A 345 12.65 -8.94 7.99
N GLY A 346 12.14 -10.17 7.96
CA GLY A 346 12.74 -11.36 8.56
C GLY A 346 13.96 -11.93 7.79
N ARG A 347 14.49 -11.25 6.77
CA ARG A 347 15.61 -11.65 5.88
C ARG A 347 15.28 -12.90 5.05
N SER A 348 14.00 -13.21 4.81
CA SER A 348 13.62 -14.36 3.99
C SER A 348 13.26 -13.96 2.56
N TYR A 349 13.37 -14.91 1.64
CA TYR A 349 12.88 -14.78 0.27
C TYR A 349 11.50 -15.41 0.16
N VAL A 350 10.54 -14.74 -0.49
CA VAL A 350 9.18 -15.23 -0.66
C VAL A 350 9.07 -16.09 -1.91
N TYR A 351 8.58 -17.32 -1.75
CA TYR A 351 8.49 -18.35 -2.80
C TYR A 351 7.08 -18.58 -3.31
N GLN A 352 6.07 -18.33 -2.48
CA GLN A 352 4.68 -18.70 -2.76
C GLN A 352 3.73 -17.64 -2.21
N ALA A 353 2.72 -17.27 -3.02
CA ALA A 353 1.59 -16.45 -2.59
C ALA A 353 0.28 -17.26 -2.56
N MET A 354 -0.65 -16.79 -1.77
CA MET A 354 -2.03 -17.25 -1.69
C MET A 354 -2.95 -16.04 -1.59
N ARG A 355 -4.19 -16.18 -2.04
CA ARG A 355 -5.21 -15.14 -1.93
C ARG A 355 -6.50 -15.74 -1.41
N VAL A 356 -7.00 -15.21 -0.30
CA VAL A 356 -8.29 -15.58 0.28
C VAL A 356 -9.10 -14.32 0.52
N THR A 357 -10.30 -14.23 -0.04
CA THR A 357 -11.09 -12.99 0.03
C THR A 357 -12.52 -13.27 0.48
N GLY A 358 -13.12 -12.26 1.11
CA GLY A 358 -14.56 -12.18 1.36
C GLY A 358 -15.15 -11.05 0.53
N ALA A 359 -16.13 -11.37 -0.31
CA ALA A 359 -16.78 -10.42 -1.21
C ALA A 359 -18.29 -10.47 -1.10
N ALA A 360 -18.95 -9.35 -1.40
CA ALA A 360 -20.39 -9.38 -1.67
C ALA A 360 -20.64 -9.88 -3.10
N ASN A 361 -21.90 -10.10 -3.44
CA ASN A 361 -22.29 -10.62 -4.74
C ASN A 361 -21.90 -9.66 -5.89
N PRO A 362 -20.97 -10.01 -6.78
CA PRO A 362 -20.55 -9.14 -7.89
C PRO A 362 -21.59 -9.01 -9.01
N LEU A 363 -22.68 -9.78 -8.95
CA LEU A 363 -23.77 -9.74 -9.91
C LEU A 363 -24.89 -8.77 -9.50
N VAL A 364 -24.76 -8.10 -8.36
CA VAL A 364 -25.70 -7.04 -7.96
C VAL A 364 -25.71 -5.94 -9.02
N PRO A 365 -26.89 -5.49 -9.49
CA PRO A 365 -27.00 -4.40 -10.45
C PRO A 365 -26.27 -3.13 -9.98
N VAL A 366 -25.67 -2.40 -10.92
CA VAL A 366 -24.92 -1.18 -10.59
C VAL A 366 -25.81 -0.12 -9.94
N GLU A 367 -27.07 -0.05 -10.33
CA GLU A 367 -28.09 0.82 -9.76
C GLU A 367 -28.42 0.55 -8.28
N ASP A 368 -28.13 -0.65 -7.79
CA ASP A 368 -28.33 -1.06 -6.39
C ASP A 368 -27.07 -0.84 -5.54
N THR A 369 -26.03 -0.21 -6.10
CA THR A 369 -24.82 0.12 -5.37
C THR A 369 -25.11 1.07 -4.22
N ILE A 370 -24.61 0.77 -3.02
CA ILE A 370 -24.72 1.66 -1.86
C ILE A 370 -24.01 2.99 -2.18
N ALA A 371 -24.69 4.10 -1.87
CA ALA A 371 -24.14 5.43 -2.07
C ALA A 371 -22.79 5.60 -1.32
N GLY A 372 -21.81 6.22 -1.96
CA GLY A 372 -20.44 6.36 -1.44
C GLY A 372 -19.56 5.12 -1.62
N LYS A 373 -20.01 4.09 -2.35
CA LYS A 373 -19.24 2.88 -2.65
C LYS A 373 -19.09 2.62 -4.13
N LEU A 374 -18.06 1.87 -4.49
CA LEU A 374 -17.92 1.34 -5.84
C LEU A 374 -18.84 0.11 -6.04
N PRO A 375 -19.31 -0.16 -7.28
CA PRO A 375 -20.05 -1.37 -7.60
C PRO A 375 -19.25 -2.63 -7.22
N GLN A 376 -19.92 -3.64 -6.63
CA GLN A 376 -19.29 -4.87 -6.15
C GLN A 376 -18.52 -5.62 -7.27
N ARG A 377 -19.05 -5.60 -8.49
CA ARG A 377 -18.37 -6.15 -9.67
C ARG A 377 -17.03 -5.43 -9.94
N LYS A 378 -17.02 -4.10 -9.88
CA LYS A 378 -15.82 -3.29 -10.10
C LYS A 378 -14.75 -3.58 -9.05
N ILE A 379 -15.17 -3.71 -7.78
CA ILE A 379 -14.27 -4.07 -6.68
C ILE A 379 -13.68 -5.47 -6.90
N THR A 380 -14.52 -6.46 -7.16
CA THR A 380 -14.09 -7.86 -7.30
C THR A 380 -13.14 -8.06 -8.49
N VAL A 381 -13.49 -7.51 -9.66
CA VAL A 381 -12.66 -7.63 -10.88
C VAL A 381 -11.37 -6.82 -10.75
N GLY A 382 -11.45 -5.59 -10.24
CA GLY A 382 -10.29 -4.73 -10.01
C GLY A 382 -9.28 -5.36 -9.05
N ALA A 383 -9.76 -5.88 -7.93
CA ALA A 383 -8.93 -6.54 -6.93
C ALA A 383 -8.23 -7.81 -7.49
N ALA A 384 -8.97 -8.65 -8.22
CA ALA A 384 -8.39 -9.84 -8.85
C ALA A 384 -7.28 -9.45 -9.85
N ASN A 385 -7.52 -8.43 -10.67
CA ASN A 385 -6.54 -7.94 -11.64
C ASN A 385 -5.32 -7.33 -10.96
N GLY A 386 -5.48 -6.54 -9.89
CA GLY A 386 -4.39 -5.91 -9.15
C GLY A 386 -3.46 -6.94 -8.51
N TYR A 387 -4.02 -7.90 -7.79
CA TYR A 387 -3.25 -8.97 -7.15
C TYR A 387 -2.48 -9.81 -8.18
N SER A 388 -3.16 -10.22 -9.26
CA SER A 388 -2.55 -10.98 -10.37
C SER A 388 -1.45 -10.19 -11.07
N SER A 389 -1.69 -8.91 -11.36
CA SER A 389 -0.71 -8.04 -12.02
C SER A 389 0.56 -7.91 -11.20
N TYR A 390 0.44 -7.69 -9.89
CA TYR A 390 1.58 -7.58 -8.98
C TYR A 390 2.42 -8.85 -8.97
N GLY A 391 1.79 -10.00 -8.72
CA GLY A 391 2.46 -11.30 -8.71
C GLY A 391 3.17 -11.64 -10.03
N ASN A 392 2.51 -11.37 -11.17
CA ASN A 392 3.10 -11.59 -12.49
C ASN A 392 4.34 -10.73 -12.75
N GLN A 393 4.33 -9.45 -12.33
CA GLN A 393 5.47 -8.55 -12.55
C GLN A 393 6.70 -8.94 -11.72
N ILE A 394 6.51 -9.49 -10.53
CA ILE A 394 7.63 -9.95 -9.69
C ILE A 394 8.01 -11.42 -9.92
N GLY A 395 7.23 -12.16 -10.69
CA GLY A 395 7.44 -13.58 -10.96
C GLY A 395 7.08 -14.49 -9.78
N LEU A 396 6.09 -14.10 -8.97
CA LEU A 396 5.60 -14.86 -7.82
C LEU A 396 4.26 -15.55 -8.14
N ALA A 397 4.23 -16.86 -8.08
CA ALA A 397 3.01 -17.63 -8.31
C ALA A 397 2.04 -17.51 -7.14
N THR A 398 0.75 -17.31 -7.44
CA THR A 398 -0.35 -17.44 -6.48
C THR A 398 -0.90 -18.86 -6.56
N GLY A 399 -0.43 -19.75 -5.68
CA GLY A 399 -0.72 -21.18 -5.72
C GLY A 399 -2.10 -21.56 -5.21
N HIS A 400 -2.77 -20.66 -4.49
CA HIS A 400 -4.15 -20.86 -4.02
C HIS A 400 -4.93 -19.55 -4.11
N VAL A 401 -6.11 -19.60 -4.72
CA VAL A 401 -7.07 -18.48 -4.74
C VAL A 401 -8.44 -19.00 -4.31
N SER A 402 -8.99 -18.40 -3.26
CA SER A 402 -10.33 -18.69 -2.78
C SER A 402 -11.07 -17.38 -2.52
N GLU A 403 -12.32 -17.28 -3.01
CA GLU A 403 -13.16 -16.12 -2.78
C GLU A 403 -14.50 -16.58 -2.21
N VAL A 404 -14.84 -16.10 -1.00
CA VAL A 404 -16.08 -16.42 -0.30
C VAL A 404 -17.06 -15.28 -0.48
N TYR A 405 -18.28 -15.59 -0.92
CA TYR A 405 -19.34 -14.61 -1.13
C TYR A 405 -20.37 -14.63 -0.01
N HIS A 406 -20.58 -13.47 0.62
CA HIS A 406 -21.60 -13.30 1.66
C HIS A 406 -22.12 -11.86 1.66
N PRO A 407 -23.45 -11.64 1.87
CA PRO A 407 -24.04 -10.29 1.86
C PRO A 407 -23.41 -9.32 2.87
N GLY A 408 -22.89 -9.81 3.99
CA GLY A 408 -22.22 -8.99 4.99
C GLY A 408 -20.99 -8.25 4.47
N TYR A 409 -20.32 -8.76 3.44
CA TYR A 409 -19.17 -8.10 2.82
C TYR A 409 -19.52 -6.89 1.95
N VAL A 410 -20.79 -6.56 1.79
CA VAL A 410 -21.18 -5.27 1.19
C VAL A 410 -20.76 -4.09 2.08
N ALA A 411 -20.68 -4.31 3.39
CA ALA A 411 -20.23 -3.29 4.34
C ALA A 411 -18.75 -2.96 4.13
N LYS A 412 -17.91 -3.98 4.01
CA LYS A 412 -16.49 -3.86 3.66
C LYS A 412 -15.98 -5.20 3.10
N ARG A 413 -15.31 -5.14 1.95
CA ARG A 413 -14.62 -6.30 1.38
C ARG A 413 -13.50 -6.76 2.33
N MET A 414 -13.29 -8.07 2.43
CA MET A 414 -12.14 -8.68 3.07
C MET A 414 -11.12 -9.07 1.97
N GLU A 415 -10.03 -8.35 1.85
CA GLU A 415 -8.92 -8.70 0.97
C GLU A 415 -7.78 -9.25 1.80
N ILE A 416 -7.41 -10.52 1.59
CA ILE A 416 -6.33 -11.19 2.32
C ILE A 416 -5.33 -11.73 1.31
N GLY A 417 -4.09 -11.22 1.38
CA GLY A 417 -2.94 -11.81 0.75
C GLY A 417 -2.14 -12.61 1.78
N ALA A 418 -1.65 -13.78 1.40
CA ALA A 418 -0.78 -14.57 2.26
C ALA A 418 0.41 -15.08 1.48
N VAL A 419 1.55 -15.23 2.15
CA VAL A 419 2.79 -15.68 1.53
C VAL A 419 3.56 -16.65 2.40
N LEU A 420 4.40 -17.45 1.75
CA LEU A 420 5.40 -18.29 2.39
C LEU A 420 6.79 -17.82 1.95
N GLY A 421 7.61 -17.42 2.92
CA GLY A 421 9.01 -17.08 2.74
C GLY A 421 9.91 -18.07 3.48
N ALA A 422 11.17 -18.16 3.09
CA ALA A 422 12.15 -18.96 3.79
C ALA A 422 13.57 -18.42 3.59
N ALA A 423 14.44 -18.68 4.54
CA ALA A 423 15.88 -18.41 4.44
C ALA A 423 16.69 -19.41 5.27
N PRO A 424 17.96 -19.68 4.89
CA PRO A 424 18.90 -20.34 5.79
C PRO A 424 19.01 -19.59 7.11
N ALA A 425 18.94 -20.29 8.23
CA ALA A 425 18.95 -19.67 9.55
C ALA A 425 20.23 -18.83 9.80
N GLU A 426 21.35 -19.25 9.25
CA GLU A 426 22.64 -18.55 9.35
C GLU A 426 22.67 -17.18 8.64
N ASN A 427 21.73 -16.90 7.75
CA ASN A 427 21.62 -15.62 7.02
C ASN A 427 20.81 -14.57 7.78
N ILE A 428 20.20 -14.95 8.90
CA ILE A 428 19.30 -14.09 9.69
C ILE A 428 20.05 -13.57 10.91
N ARG A 429 20.58 -12.36 10.81
CA ARG A 429 21.14 -11.63 11.95
C ARG A 429 20.00 -10.96 12.71
N ARG A 430 19.99 -11.10 14.03
CA ARG A 430 19.01 -10.48 14.93
C ARG A 430 19.73 -9.90 16.12
N GLU A 431 20.06 -8.63 16.03
CA GLU A 431 20.76 -7.92 17.08
C GLU A 431 19.99 -6.65 17.43
N ARG A 432 20.05 -6.25 18.70
CA ARG A 432 19.53 -4.95 19.10
C ARG A 432 20.41 -3.86 18.48
N PRO A 433 19.80 -2.82 17.89
CA PRO A 433 20.55 -1.64 17.50
C PRO A 433 21.25 -0.98 18.69
N GLU A 434 22.42 -0.44 18.45
CA GLU A 434 23.25 0.26 19.45
C GLU A 434 23.45 1.71 19.01
N ALA A 435 23.70 2.61 19.98
CA ALA A 435 24.01 4.00 19.67
C ALA A 435 25.22 4.09 18.72
N GLY A 436 25.05 4.83 17.64
CA GLY A 436 26.02 4.95 16.54
C GLY A 436 25.68 4.10 15.32
N ASP A 437 24.79 3.12 15.43
CA ASP A 437 24.20 2.48 14.24
C ASP A 437 23.38 3.48 13.42
N VAL A 438 23.14 3.18 12.16
CA VAL A 438 22.39 4.05 11.26
C VAL A 438 21.21 3.33 10.63
N VAL A 439 20.19 4.10 10.25
CA VAL A 439 19.04 3.58 9.53
C VAL A 439 19.11 4.01 8.06
N ILE A 440 19.06 3.03 7.18
CA ILE A 440 18.99 3.23 5.73
C ILE A 440 17.57 2.96 5.27
N LEU A 441 16.96 3.93 4.59
CA LEU A 441 15.74 3.74 3.80
C LEU A 441 16.16 3.20 2.44
N LEU A 442 15.58 2.06 2.07
CA LEU A 442 15.90 1.30 0.87
C LEU A 442 14.65 1.18 0.00
N GLY A 443 14.79 1.40 -1.31
CA GLY A 443 13.74 1.18 -2.30
C GLY A 443 13.04 2.45 -2.79
N GLY A 444 11.71 2.42 -2.87
CA GLY A 444 10.90 3.46 -3.49
C GLY A 444 10.94 4.83 -2.81
N LYS A 445 10.51 5.86 -3.53
CA LYS A 445 10.43 7.25 -3.05
C LYS A 445 9.09 7.53 -2.36
N THR A 446 9.08 8.53 -1.49
CA THR A 446 7.92 8.98 -0.72
C THR A 446 7.04 9.93 -1.53
N GLY A 447 5.77 9.65 -1.61
CA GLY A 447 4.72 10.53 -2.17
C GLY A 447 3.59 10.74 -1.15
N ARG A 448 2.43 11.23 -1.60
CA ARG A 448 1.22 11.35 -0.78
C ARG A 448 0.43 10.06 -0.60
N ASP A 449 0.97 8.94 -1.09
CA ASP A 449 0.31 7.65 -1.07
C ASP A 449 0.02 7.20 0.37
N GLY A 450 -1.22 6.83 0.65
CA GLY A 450 -1.64 6.28 1.94
C GLY A 450 -1.59 7.25 3.12
N CYS A 451 -1.38 8.57 2.88
CA CYS A 451 -1.41 9.55 3.97
C CYS A 451 -2.78 9.54 4.67
N GLY A 452 -2.79 9.08 5.92
CA GLY A 452 -4.03 8.89 6.69
C GLY A 452 -4.71 7.54 6.47
N GLY A 453 -4.10 6.60 5.74
CA GLY A 453 -4.65 5.26 5.48
C GLY A 453 -4.92 4.47 6.76
N ALA A 454 -4.02 4.49 7.73
CA ALA A 454 -4.19 3.84 9.03
C ALA A 454 -5.41 4.37 9.79
N THR A 455 -5.59 5.70 9.84
CA THR A 455 -6.74 6.33 10.48
C THR A 455 -8.03 6.15 9.68
N GLY A 456 -7.97 6.21 8.35
CA GLY A 456 -9.08 5.96 7.44
C GLY A 456 -9.60 4.52 7.52
N SER A 457 -8.71 3.55 7.68
CA SER A 457 -9.07 2.13 7.87
C SER A 457 -9.91 1.89 9.12
N SER A 458 -9.78 2.74 10.14
CA SER A 458 -10.50 2.66 11.41
C SER A 458 -11.88 3.34 11.37
N LYS A 459 -12.27 3.98 10.26
CA LYS A 459 -13.52 4.71 10.11
C LYS A 459 -14.54 3.95 9.24
N SER A 460 -15.82 4.21 9.49
CA SER A 460 -16.90 3.72 8.62
C SER A 460 -16.98 4.55 7.34
N HIS A 461 -17.30 3.93 6.21
CA HIS A 461 -17.54 4.63 4.96
C HIS A 461 -18.80 5.50 5.04
N THR A 462 -18.69 6.74 4.59
CA THR A 462 -19.79 7.72 4.44
C THR A 462 -19.97 8.10 2.97
N LEU A 463 -21.00 8.90 2.68
CA LEU A 463 -21.23 9.43 1.32
C LEU A 463 -20.04 10.23 0.78
N GLU A 464 -19.29 10.90 1.67
CA GLU A 464 -18.16 11.76 1.33
C GLU A 464 -16.84 10.99 1.24
N SER A 465 -16.81 9.69 1.60
CA SER A 465 -15.57 8.90 1.63
C SER A 465 -14.89 8.85 0.28
N LEU A 466 -15.61 8.63 -0.82
CA LEU A 466 -15.03 8.62 -2.17
C LEU A 466 -14.48 9.97 -2.62
N GLU A 467 -14.95 11.09 -2.06
CA GLU A 467 -14.46 12.43 -2.41
C GLU A 467 -13.19 12.79 -1.63
N ASN A 468 -13.03 12.25 -0.41
CA ASN A 468 -11.99 12.67 0.54
C ASN A 468 -10.84 11.67 0.70
N CYS A 469 -11.00 10.41 0.25
CA CYS A 469 -10.00 9.34 0.45
C CYS A 469 -8.85 9.34 -0.57
N GLY A 470 -8.69 10.35 -1.41
CA GLY A 470 -7.66 10.37 -2.45
C GLY A 470 -6.23 10.22 -1.91
N ALA A 471 -5.93 10.80 -0.75
CA ALA A 471 -4.63 10.65 -0.09
C ALA A 471 -4.41 9.26 0.55
N GLU A 472 -5.48 8.50 0.79
CA GLU A 472 -5.45 7.16 1.38
C GLU A 472 -5.20 6.06 0.34
N VAL A 473 -5.26 6.40 -0.96
CA VAL A 473 -4.98 5.46 -2.06
C VAL A 473 -3.52 5.02 -2.01
N GLN A 474 -3.30 3.73 -2.12
CA GLN A 474 -1.98 3.12 -2.19
C GLN A 474 -1.77 2.51 -3.58
N LYS A 475 -0.64 2.82 -4.18
CA LYS A 475 -0.24 2.32 -5.50
C LYS A 475 1.07 1.56 -5.37
N GLY A 476 1.07 0.31 -5.81
CA GLY A 476 2.26 -0.54 -5.80
C GLY A 476 3.20 -0.29 -6.97
N ASN A 477 4.49 -0.55 -6.76
CA ASN A 477 5.53 -0.57 -7.77
C ASN A 477 6.24 -1.95 -7.78
N PRO A 478 5.63 -2.99 -8.39
CA PRO A 478 6.16 -4.35 -8.36
C PRO A 478 7.61 -4.49 -8.85
N PRO A 479 8.09 -3.75 -9.88
CA PRO A 479 9.50 -3.78 -10.26
C PRO A 479 10.45 -3.40 -9.13
N GLU A 480 10.08 -2.45 -8.28
CA GLU A 480 10.88 -2.06 -7.12
C GLU A 480 10.89 -3.17 -6.05
N GLU A 481 9.74 -3.78 -5.79
CA GLU A 481 9.61 -4.94 -4.90
C GLU A 481 10.48 -6.11 -5.38
N ARG A 482 10.54 -6.35 -6.69
CA ARG A 482 11.39 -7.40 -7.26
C ARG A 482 12.87 -7.16 -6.98
N LYS A 483 13.34 -5.92 -7.06
CA LYS A 483 14.72 -5.55 -6.74
C LYS A 483 15.02 -5.78 -5.25
N LEU A 484 14.08 -5.39 -4.36
CA LEU A 484 14.17 -5.65 -2.91
C LEU A 484 14.31 -7.14 -2.63
N GLN A 485 13.43 -7.98 -3.19
CA GLN A 485 13.51 -9.43 -3.04
C GLN A 485 14.87 -10.00 -3.49
N ARG A 486 15.41 -9.50 -4.59
CA ARG A 486 16.72 -9.95 -5.11
C ARG A 486 17.85 -9.56 -4.17
N LEU A 487 17.83 -8.33 -3.65
CA LEU A 487 18.82 -7.87 -2.68
C LEU A 487 18.78 -8.71 -1.40
N PHE A 488 17.60 -8.94 -0.83
CA PHE A 488 17.44 -9.74 0.39
C PHE A 488 17.70 -11.24 0.20
N ARG A 489 17.84 -11.72 -1.02
CA ARG A 489 18.31 -13.08 -1.30
C ARG A 489 19.83 -13.22 -1.19
N ASN A 490 20.57 -12.11 -1.19
CA ASN A 490 22.02 -12.11 -1.05
C ASN A 490 22.42 -12.25 0.44
N PRO A 491 23.07 -13.36 0.85
CA PRO A 491 23.45 -13.59 2.24
C PRO A 491 24.47 -12.56 2.76
N GLU A 492 25.31 -11.98 1.89
CA GLU A 492 26.21 -10.92 2.30
C GLU A 492 25.49 -9.66 2.74
N VAL A 493 24.32 -9.38 2.13
CA VAL A 493 23.47 -8.24 2.49
C VAL A 493 22.71 -8.51 3.78
N THR A 494 22.01 -9.66 3.85
CA THR A 494 21.15 -9.95 5.00
C THR A 494 21.92 -10.09 6.31
N ARG A 495 23.16 -10.56 6.27
CA ARG A 495 24.05 -10.65 7.44
C ARG A 495 24.56 -9.29 7.95
N MET A 496 24.46 -8.20 7.15
CA MET A 496 24.76 -6.83 7.61
C MET A 496 23.58 -6.22 8.38
N ILE A 497 22.34 -6.69 8.15
CA ILE A 497 21.13 -6.10 8.70
C ILE A 497 20.90 -6.56 10.14
N LYS A 498 21.02 -5.65 11.13
CA LYS A 498 20.73 -5.92 12.55
C LYS A 498 19.24 -6.05 12.81
N ARG A 499 18.46 -5.07 12.32
CA ARG A 499 16.98 -5.04 12.33
C ARG A 499 16.44 -4.48 11.03
N CYS A 500 15.22 -4.88 10.71
CA CYS A 500 14.54 -4.44 9.50
C CYS A 500 13.04 -4.31 9.77
N ASN A 501 12.43 -3.32 9.14
CA ASN A 501 10.98 -3.17 9.10
C ASN A 501 10.55 -2.74 7.69
N ASP A 502 9.33 -3.12 7.28
CA ASP A 502 8.75 -2.61 6.05
C ASP A 502 8.02 -1.28 6.28
N PHE A 503 7.72 -0.58 5.19
CA PHE A 503 6.90 0.62 5.23
C PHE A 503 5.44 0.25 4.93
N GLY A 504 4.69 0.08 5.99
CA GLY A 504 3.24 -0.04 5.97
C GLY A 504 2.56 1.18 6.58
N ALA A 505 1.53 0.95 7.40
CA ALA A 505 0.79 1.98 8.11
C ALA A 505 1.70 2.90 8.92
N GLY A 506 1.47 4.21 8.80
CA GLY A 506 2.23 5.25 9.51
C GLY A 506 3.59 5.59 8.90
N GLY A 507 3.97 4.97 7.79
CA GLY A 507 5.13 5.36 6.99
C GLY A 507 6.45 5.43 7.76
N VAL A 508 7.22 6.50 7.55
CA VAL A 508 8.52 6.72 8.20
C VAL A 508 8.42 6.66 9.73
N SER A 509 7.36 7.25 10.31
CA SER A 509 7.21 7.34 11.77
C SER A 509 7.09 5.98 12.42
N VAL A 510 6.39 5.02 11.80
CA VAL A 510 6.21 3.65 12.32
C VAL A 510 7.36 2.74 11.88
N ALA A 511 7.64 2.67 10.58
CA ALA A 511 8.66 1.76 10.04
C ALA A 511 10.06 1.98 10.66
N ILE A 512 10.44 3.24 10.87
CA ILE A 512 11.71 3.58 11.50
C ILE A 512 11.57 3.62 13.03
N GLY A 513 10.47 4.23 13.53
CA GLY A 513 10.26 4.43 14.96
C GLY A 513 10.17 3.13 15.79
N GLU A 514 9.81 2.01 15.17
CA GLU A 514 9.73 0.70 15.84
C GLU A 514 11.06 -0.10 15.82
N LEU A 515 12.10 0.41 15.15
CA LEU A 515 13.37 -0.31 15.06
C LEU A 515 14.15 -0.33 16.38
N THR A 516 14.08 0.75 17.15
CA THR A 516 14.81 0.89 18.42
C THR A 516 14.22 2.00 19.29
N ASP A 517 14.62 2.07 20.56
CA ASP A 517 14.11 3.01 21.56
C ASP A 517 14.57 4.46 21.33
N GLY A 518 15.78 4.67 20.78
CA GLY A 518 16.36 6.01 20.56
C GLY A 518 16.74 6.25 19.10
N LEU A 519 16.15 7.31 18.49
CA LEU A 519 16.38 7.64 17.08
C LEU A 519 16.34 9.15 16.84
N ILE A 520 17.23 9.63 15.97
CA ILE A 520 17.14 10.96 15.36
C ILE A 520 16.87 10.79 13.87
N ILE A 521 15.65 11.06 13.45
CA ILE A 521 15.20 10.89 12.06
C ILE A 521 15.35 12.20 11.30
N ASN A 522 16.07 12.17 10.18
CA ASN A 522 16.23 13.30 9.27
C ASN A 522 15.20 13.22 8.13
N LEU A 523 14.02 13.83 8.32
CA LEU A 523 12.96 13.85 7.30
C LEU A 523 13.39 14.54 5.99
N ASN A 524 14.37 15.47 6.03
CA ASN A 524 14.87 16.11 4.81
C ASN A 524 15.69 15.17 3.94
N ALA A 525 16.26 14.10 4.49
CA ALA A 525 17.00 13.09 3.74
C ALA A 525 16.08 12.07 3.04
N VAL A 526 14.81 11.97 3.44
CA VAL A 526 13.87 11.00 2.87
C VAL A 526 13.64 11.30 1.38
N PRO A 527 13.90 10.34 0.48
CA PRO A 527 13.70 10.52 -0.95
C PRO A 527 12.24 10.78 -1.30
N LYS A 528 11.99 11.76 -2.16
CA LYS A 528 10.64 12.20 -2.55
C LYS A 528 10.36 11.94 -4.02
N LYS A 529 9.12 11.54 -4.34
CA LYS A 529 8.64 11.36 -5.73
C LYS A 529 8.55 12.70 -6.46
N TYR A 530 8.21 13.76 -5.73
CA TYR A 530 8.04 15.14 -6.23
C TYR A 530 8.18 16.15 -5.10
N ASP A 531 8.40 17.41 -5.46
CA ASP A 531 8.47 18.52 -4.51
C ASP A 531 7.07 18.89 -3.97
N GLY A 532 7.02 19.60 -2.84
CA GLY A 532 5.79 20.11 -2.24
C GLY A 532 5.19 19.20 -1.17
N LEU A 533 5.89 18.13 -0.77
CA LEU A 533 5.54 17.35 0.42
C LEU A 533 5.98 18.11 1.68
N ASP A 534 5.09 18.24 2.66
CA ASP A 534 5.45 18.78 3.96
C ASP A 534 6.04 17.71 4.90
N GLY A 535 6.51 18.14 6.07
CA GLY A 535 7.13 17.23 7.04
C GLY A 535 6.14 16.19 7.57
N THR A 536 4.85 16.51 7.66
CA THR A 536 3.80 15.58 8.08
C THR A 536 3.58 14.50 7.04
N GLU A 537 3.39 14.91 5.78
CA GLU A 537 3.21 13.98 4.66
C GLU A 537 4.41 13.03 4.53
N ILE A 538 5.64 13.54 4.68
CA ILE A 538 6.85 12.70 4.64
C ILE A 538 6.87 11.70 5.81
N ALA A 539 6.47 12.12 7.01
CA ALA A 539 6.53 11.30 8.21
C ALA A 539 5.52 10.14 8.21
N ILE A 540 4.31 10.35 7.66
CA ILE A 540 3.20 9.39 7.76
C ILE A 540 2.78 8.75 6.43
N SER A 541 3.43 9.11 5.31
CA SER A 541 3.12 8.51 4.01
C SER A 541 3.39 7.01 4.00
N GLU A 542 2.43 6.26 3.50
CA GLU A 542 2.49 4.80 3.34
C GLU A 542 2.93 4.40 1.91
N SER A 543 3.77 5.22 1.25
CA SER A 543 4.35 4.84 -0.06
C SER A 543 5.02 3.48 0.04
N GLN A 544 4.65 2.60 -0.87
CA GLN A 544 4.99 1.18 -0.84
C GLN A 544 6.42 0.91 -1.35
N GLU A 545 6.83 -0.35 -1.25
CA GLU A 545 8.12 -0.89 -1.72
C GLU A 545 9.32 -0.16 -1.12
N ARG A 546 9.25 0.11 0.19
CA ARG A 546 10.33 0.67 0.99
C ARG A 546 10.64 -0.24 2.16
N MET A 547 11.91 -0.31 2.55
CA MET A 547 12.39 -1.04 3.72
C MET A 547 13.26 -0.11 4.58
N ALA A 548 13.13 -0.22 5.90
CA ALA A 548 14.04 0.43 6.85
C ALA A 548 14.96 -0.63 7.43
N VAL A 549 16.27 -0.45 7.28
CA VAL A 549 17.29 -1.38 7.78
C VAL A 549 18.26 -0.69 8.72
N VAL A 550 18.58 -1.34 9.84
CA VAL A 550 19.62 -0.90 10.77
C VAL A 550 20.92 -1.57 10.40
N ILE A 551 21.93 -0.75 10.12
CA ILE A 551 23.26 -1.18 9.68
C ILE A 551 24.31 -0.60 10.62
N ALA A 552 25.36 -1.39 10.94
CA ALA A 552 26.54 -0.88 11.63
C ALA A 552 27.32 0.11 10.75
N PRO A 553 27.92 1.18 11.30
CA PRO A 553 28.59 2.22 10.50
C PRO A 553 29.63 1.69 9.53
N GLU A 554 30.37 0.65 9.91
CA GLU A 554 31.41 0.01 9.09
C GLU A 554 30.86 -0.75 7.88
N ASP A 555 29.59 -1.15 7.90
CA ASP A 555 28.95 -1.91 6.82
C ASP A 555 28.19 -1.03 5.81
N VAL A 556 28.01 0.27 6.10
CA VAL A 556 27.16 1.20 5.31
C VAL A 556 27.58 1.26 3.85
N ASP A 557 28.87 1.52 3.58
CA ASP A 557 29.36 1.68 2.21
C ASP A 557 29.16 0.39 1.39
N LYS A 558 29.45 -0.76 2.00
CA LYS A 558 29.26 -2.06 1.35
C LYS A 558 27.76 -2.34 1.08
N PHE A 559 26.91 -2.05 2.04
CA PHE A 559 25.46 -2.23 1.87
C PHE A 559 24.91 -1.36 0.74
N MET A 560 25.29 -0.08 0.69
CA MET A 560 24.88 0.84 -0.39
C MET A 560 25.40 0.38 -1.76
N GLU A 561 26.62 -0.18 -1.84
CA GLU A 561 27.16 -0.73 -3.09
C GLU A 561 26.32 -1.93 -3.58
N GLU A 562 25.96 -2.86 -2.67
CA GLU A 562 25.12 -4.01 -3.01
C GLU A 562 23.71 -3.57 -3.45
N ALA A 563 23.09 -2.59 -2.78
CA ALA A 563 21.82 -2.01 -3.20
C ALA A 563 21.90 -1.41 -4.61
N LYS A 564 22.98 -0.70 -4.92
CA LYS A 564 23.23 -0.12 -6.24
C LYS A 564 23.36 -1.18 -7.34
N LYS A 565 23.91 -2.36 -7.04
CA LYS A 565 24.00 -3.48 -8.02
C LYS A 565 22.62 -3.97 -8.45
N GLU A 566 21.64 -3.89 -7.55
CA GLU A 566 20.23 -4.20 -7.85
C GLU A 566 19.44 -2.99 -8.39
N ASN A 567 20.11 -1.86 -8.63
CA ASN A 567 19.49 -0.59 -9.03
C ASN A 567 18.42 -0.10 -8.05
N LEU A 568 18.72 -0.23 -6.75
CA LEU A 568 17.92 0.28 -5.65
C LEU A 568 18.50 1.58 -5.12
N GLU A 569 17.64 2.53 -4.78
CA GLU A 569 18.03 3.71 -4.01
C GLU A 569 18.17 3.32 -2.54
N ALA A 570 19.26 3.74 -1.91
CA ALA A 570 19.55 3.53 -0.50
C ALA A 570 19.99 4.86 0.11
N THR A 571 19.30 5.32 1.15
CA THR A 571 19.54 6.65 1.73
C THR A 571 19.61 6.56 3.24
N LEU A 572 20.65 7.12 3.84
CA LEU A 572 20.78 7.26 5.29
C LEU A 572 19.76 8.31 5.78
N VAL A 573 18.85 7.90 6.65
CA VAL A 573 17.71 8.73 7.08
C VAL A 573 17.59 8.91 8.60
N ALA A 574 18.31 8.11 9.41
CA ALA A 574 18.30 8.28 10.86
C ALA A 574 19.59 7.74 11.49
N ASP A 575 19.88 8.28 12.67
CA ASP A 575 20.93 7.82 13.56
C ASP A 575 20.30 7.17 14.79
N VAL A 576 20.87 6.04 15.23
CA VAL A 576 20.51 5.40 16.49
C VAL A 576 21.24 6.10 17.63
N VAL A 577 20.51 6.47 18.66
CA VAL A 577 21.01 7.16 19.86
C VAL A 577 20.56 6.44 21.13
N ASP A 578 21.21 6.78 22.28
CA ASP A 578 20.83 6.24 23.59
C ASP A 578 19.45 6.74 24.08
#